data_84079b98faf5b94157d907588016295c
#
_entry.id   84079b98faf5b94157d907588016295c
#
_cell.length_a   1.000
_cell.length_b   1.000
_cell.length_c   1.000
_cell.angle_alpha   90.00
_cell.angle_beta   90.00
_cell.angle_gamma   90.00
#
_symmetry.space_group_name_H-M   'P 1'
#
loop_
_entity.id
_entity.type
_entity.pdbx_description
1 polymer ?
#
loop_
_entity_poly.entity_id
_entity_poly.type
_entity_poly.pdbx_seq_one_letter_code
_entity_poly.pdbx_strand_id
1 'polypeptide(L)'
;MSYKNIYILGVGGSGMSSIAKYLKQKGENVIGYDQRKSYVTNLLNQDGIKVVHTLDEITYKRESLYIYSSAIPIESDRFEDFYDTENVLSRPEYL
;
A
#
# COMPACT_ATOMS: atom_id res chain seq x y z
N MET A 1 8.90 3.37 15.91
CA MET A 1 8.11 2.12 15.97
C MET A 1 8.15 1.44 14.62
N SER A 2 8.43 0.15 14.60
CA SER A 2 8.50 -0.60 13.34
C SER A 2 7.21 -1.39 13.13
N TYR A 3 6.83 -1.54 11.86
CA TYR A 3 5.67 -2.32 11.49
C TYR A 3 6.14 -3.62 10.85
N LYS A 4 5.36 -4.67 11.03
CA LYS A 4 5.67 -5.98 10.48
C LYS A 4 5.63 -5.96 8.95
N ASN A 5 4.62 -5.29 8.39
CA ASN A 5 4.45 -5.13 6.95
C ASN A 5 4.02 -3.70 6.67
N ILE A 6 4.36 -3.20 5.49
CA ILE A 6 3.89 -1.91 5.02
C ILE A 6 3.13 -2.15 3.72
N TYR A 7 1.85 -1.81 3.71
CA TYR A 7 1.00 -1.93 2.54
C TYR A 7 0.86 -0.58 1.85
N ILE A 8 1.07 -0.57 0.54
CA ILE A 8 0.92 0.64 -0.27
C ILE A 8 -0.32 0.45 -1.14
N LEU A 9 -1.40 1.13 -0.77
CA LEU A 9 -2.68 1.01 -1.47
C LEU A 9 -2.75 2.03 -2.61
N GLY A 10 -2.93 1.55 -3.82
CA GLY A 10 -2.82 2.37 -5.01
C GLY A 10 -1.38 2.44 -5.50
N VAL A 11 -0.64 1.36 -5.36
CA VAL A 11 0.81 1.33 -5.57
C VAL A 11 1.23 1.63 -7.00
N GLY A 12 0.34 1.45 -7.97
CA GLY A 12 0.64 1.79 -9.37
C GLY A 12 0.54 3.27 -9.67
N GLY A 13 0.08 4.08 -8.72
CA GLY A 13 -0.07 5.51 -8.91
C GLY A 13 1.24 6.26 -8.85
N SER A 14 1.21 7.46 -9.45
CA SER A 14 2.36 8.35 -9.47
C SER A 14 2.78 8.69 -8.04
N GLY A 15 4.05 8.54 -7.74
CA GLY A 15 4.58 8.81 -6.41
C GLY A 15 4.42 7.66 -5.43
N MET A 16 3.38 6.85 -5.57
CA MET A 16 3.15 5.71 -4.66
C MET A 16 4.16 4.60 -4.92
N SER A 17 4.43 4.32 -6.19
CA SER A 17 5.44 3.33 -6.55
C SER A 17 6.83 3.73 -6.05
N SER A 18 7.13 5.03 -6.04
CA SER A 18 8.40 5.52 -5.52
C SER A 18 8.53 5.29 -4.02
N ILE A 19 7.44 5.51 -3.28
CA ILE A 19 7.41 5.24 -1.85
C ILE A 19 7.66 3.76 -1.59
N ALA A 20 7.01 2.89 -2.37
CA ALA A 20 7.19 1.44 -2.22
C ALA A 20 8.64 1.04 -2.44
N LYS A 21 9.27 1.56 -3.49
CA LYS A 21 10.67 1.26 -3.80
C LYS A 21 11.60 1.76 -2.70
N TYR A 22 11.36 2.98 -2.22
CA TYR A 22 12.19 3.55 -1.16
C TYR A 22 12.14 2.68 0.11
N LEU A 23 10.93 2.30 0.52
CA LEU A 23 10.77 1.48 1.71
C LEU A 23 11.40 0.10 1.54
N LYS A 24 11.27 -0.47 0.35
CA LYS A 24 11.89 -1.76 0.05
C LYS A 24 13.41 -1.67 0.19
N GLN A 25 14.00 -0.60 -0.30
CA GLN A 25 15.45 -0.38 -0.20
C GLN A 25 15.90 -0.22 1.24
N LYS A 26 15.01 0.27 2.10
CA LYS A 26 15.31 0.41 3.54
C LYS A 26 15.16 -0.91 4.30
N GLY A 27 14.82 -1.98 3.62
CA GLY A 27 14.69 -3.28 4.25
C GLY A 27 13.31 -3.59 4.81
N GLU A 28 12.31 -2.74 4.51
CA GLU A 28 10.96 -2.99 4.97
C GLU A 28 10.28 -4.06 4.13
N ASN A 29 9.33 -4.75 4.73
CA ASN A 29 8.53 -5.73 4.02
C ASN A 29 7.32 -5.04 3.40
N VAL A 30 7.42 -4.73 2.10
CA VAL A 30 6.45 -3.91 1.40
C VAL A 30 5.54 -4.78 0.53
N ILE A 31 4.24 -4.55 0.62
CA ILE A 31 3.24 -5.21 -0.21
C ILE A 31 2.40 -4.12 -0.87
N GLY A 32 2.28 -4.19 -2.19
CA GLY A 32 1.47 -3.22 -2.92
C GLY A 32 0.10 -3.77 -3.24
N TYR A 33 -0.87 -2.88 -3.29
CA TYR A 33 -2.21 -3.19 -3.79
C TYR A 33 -2.57 -2.19 -4.87
N ASP A 34 -3.08 -2.67 -5.99
CA ASP A 34 -3.66 -1.82 -7.03
C ASP A 34 -4.69 -2.64 -7.78
N GLN A 35 -5.89 -2.08 -7.94
CA GLN A 35 -6.95 -2.75 -8.67
C GLN A 35 -6.55 -3.02 -10.12
N ARG A 36 -5.68 -2.19 -10.69
CA ARG A 36 -5.27 -2.29 -12.08
C ARG A 36 -3.89 -2.93 -12.20
N LYS A 37 -3.77 -3.85 -13.15
CA LYS A 37 -2.46 -4.35 -13.56
C LYS A 37 -1.89 -3.36 -14.56
N SER A 38 -0.63 -2.98 -14.39
CA SER A 38 -0.02 -1.98 -15.25
C SER A 38 1.46 -2.27 -15.42
N TYR A 39 2.08 -1.51 -16.30
CA TYR A 39 3.53 -1.57 -16.49
C TYR A 39 4.25 -1.31 -15.15
N VAL A 40 3.75 -0.34 -14.38
CA VAL A 40 4.35 0.01 -13.09
C VAL A 40 4.25 -1.15 -12.10
N THR A 41 3.08 -1.79 -11.99
CA THR A 41 2.94 -2.92 -11.06
C THR A 41 3.81 -4.09 -11.47
N ASN A 42 4.00 -4.30 -12.77
CA ASN A 42 4.90 -5.34 -13.26
C ASN A 42 6.35 -5.05 -12.88
N LEU A 43 6.79 -3.81 -12.99
CA LEU A 43 8.13 -3.43 -12.59
C LEU A 43 8.35 -3.63 -11.09
N LEU A 44 7.36 -3.31 -10.29
CA LEU A 44 7.44 -3.51 -8.84
C LEU A 44 7.62 -4.99 -8.51
N ASN A 45 6.88 -5.86 -9.19
CA ASN A 45 7.04 -7.30 -9.01
C ASN A 45 8.46 -7.76 -9.37
N GLN A 46 9.02 -7.22 -10.45
CA GLN A 46 10.38 -7.55 -10.86
C GLN A 46 11.41 -7.10 -9.82
N ASP A 47 11.10 -6.03 -9.09
CA ASP A 47 11.97 -5.52 -8.03
C ASP A 47 11.78 -6.25 -6.71
N GLY A 48 10.99 -7.31 -6.69
CA GLY A 48 10.77 -8.11 -5.49
C GLY A 48 9.68 -7.59 -4.56
N ILE A 49 8.87 -6.65 -5.03
CA ILE A 49 7.73 -6.14 -4.26
C ILE A 49 6.48 -6.90 -4.69
N LYS A 50 5.88 -7.62 -3.74
CA LYS A 50 4.62 -8.32 -4.03
C LYS A 50 3.52 -7.31 -4.27
N VAL A 51 2.78 -7.46 -5.37
CA VAL A 51 1.62 -6.62 -5.68
C VAL A 51 0.40 -7.51 -5.82
N VAL A 52 -0.66 -7.19 -5.09
CA VAL A 52 -1.94 -7.89 -5.18
C VAL A 52 -2.94 -6.98 -5.85
N HIS A 53 -3.92 -7.56 -6.52
CA HIS A 53 -4.88 -6.81 -7.34
C HIS A 53 -6.32 -6.93 -6.85
N THR A 54 -6.54 -7.65 -5.75
CA THR A 54 -7.86 -7.75 -5.13
C THR A 54 -7.74 -7.46 -3.65
N LEU A 55 -8.78 -6.86 -3.08
CA LEU A 55 -8.80 -6.58 -1.65
C LEU A 55 -8.94 -7.85 -0.82
N ASP A 56 -9.42 -8.94 -1.42
CA ASP A 56 -9.54 -10.21 -0.72
C ASP A 56 -8.21 -10.74 -0.23
N GLU A 57 -7.12 -10.29 -0.85
CA GLU A 57 -5.78 -10.73 -0.48
C GLU A 57 -5.15 -9.84 0.61
N ILE A 58 -5.88 -8.84 1.09
CA ILE A 58 -5.41 -7.94 2.13
C ILE A 58 -6.36 -8.00 3.31
N THR A 59 -5.82 -8.32 4.49
CA THR A 59 -6.59 -8.28 5.72
C THR A 59 -6.00 -7.20 6.62
N TYR A 60 -6.87 -6.35 7.16
CA TYR A 60 -6.40 -5.31 8.07
C TYR A 60 -5.77 -5.92 9.31
N LYS A 61 -4.59 -5.43 9.69
CA LYS A 61 -3.85 -5.85 10.88
C LYS A 61 -3.24 -4.65 11.57
N ARG A 62 -3.31 -4.66 12.89
CA ARG A 62 -2.82 -3.53 13.69
C ARG A 62 -1.30 -3.41 13.66
N GLU A 63 -0.58 -4.50 13.43
CA GLU A 63 0.88 -4.49 13.38
C GLU A 63 1.43 -4.07 12.02
N SER A 64 0.57 -3.74 11.08
CA SER A 64 0.96 -3.28 9.74
C SER A 64 0.65 -1.80 9.56
N LEU A 65 1.40 -1.16 8.68
CA LEU A 65 1.15 0.22 8.27
C LEU A 65 0.52 0.20 6.89
N TYR A 66 -0.49 1.04 6.68
CA TYR A 66 -1.19 1.16 5.40
C TYR A 66 -1.10 2.59 4.92
N ILE A 67 -0.50 2.79 3.75
CA ILE A 67 -0.38 4.11 3.13
C ILE A 67 -1.22 4.10 1.86
N TYR A 68 -2.15 5.02 1.71
CA TYR A 68 -3.05 5.03 0.56
C TYR A 68 -2.96 6.32 -0.23
N SER A 69 -3.22 6.21 -1.53
CA SER A 69 -3.25 7.37 -2.42
C SER A 69 -4.64 7.99 -2.46
N SER A 70 -4.72 9.20 -3.01
CA SER A 70 -6.00 9.89 -3.14
C SER A 70 -6.99 9.16 -4.06
N ALA A 71 -6.50 8.22 -4.86
CA ALA A 71 -7.37 7.44 -5.75
C ALA A 71 -8.09 6.31 -4.99
N ILE A 72 -7.70 6.01 -3.77
CA ILE A 72 -8.31 4.95 -2.97
C ILE A 72 -9.50 5.52 -2.20
N PRO A 73 -10.73 5.00 -2.41
CA PRO A 73 -11.90 5.49 -1.68
C PRO A 73 -11.94 4.89 -0.27
N ILE A 74 -11.03 5.36 0.59
CA ILE A 74 -10.82 4.76 1.91
C ILE A 74 -12.07 4.81 2.79
N GLU A 75 -12.98 5.76 2.53
CA GLU A 75 -14.19 5.90 3.31
C GLU A 75 -15.36 5.06 2.79
N SER A 76 -15.15 4.32 1.69
CA SER A 76 -16.19 3.44 1.15
C SER A 76 -16.28 2.16 1.95
N ASP A 77 -17.41 1.44 1.78
CA ASP A 77 -17.65 0.18 2.50
C ASP A 77 -16.58 -0.87 2.20
N ARG A 78 -15.94 -0.79 1.05
CA ARG A 78 -14.89 -1.75 0.68
C ARG A 78 -13.68 -1.66 1.59
N PHE A 79 -13.50 -0.54 2.27
CA PHE A 79 -12.35 -0.28 3.12
C PHE A 79 -12.78 0.00 4.56
N GLU A 80 -13.93 -0.50 5.00
CA GLU A 80 -14.46 -0.13 6.32
C GLU A 80 -13.52 -0.54 7.46
N ASP A 81 -12.78 -1.65 7.30
CA ASP A 81 -11.83 -2.09 8.33
C ASP A 81 -10.62 -1.17 8.46
N PHE A 82 -10.38 -0.33 7.45
CA PHE A 82 -9.23 0.58 7.41
C PHE A 82 -9.59 1.99 7.84
N TYR A 83 -10.86 2.31 7.90
CA TYR A 83 -11.30 3.68 8.13
C TYR A 83 -11.00 4.13 9.56
N ASP A 84 -10.45 5.35 9.66
CA ASP A 84 -10.25 6.02 10.96
C ASP A 84 -9.40 5.21 11.94
N THR A 85 -8.34 4.58 11.45
CA THR A 85 -7.40 3.84 12.28
C THR A 85 -6.02 4.51 12.24
N GLU A 86 -5.28 4.41 13.34
CA GLU A 86 -4.00 5.10 13.51
C GLU A 86 -2.93 4.64 12.52
N ASN A 87 -2.99 3.40 12.10
CA ASN A 87 -1.98 2.81 11.23
C ASN A 87 -2.37 2.85 9.75
N VAL A 88 -3.35 3.68 9.40
CA VAL A 88 -3.78 3.89 8.01
C VAL A 88 -3.61 5.38 7.71
N LEU A 89 -2.64 5.71 6.85
CA LEU A 89 -2.25 7.09 6.57
C LEU A 89 -2.42 7.40 5.10
N SER A 90 -2.91 8.60 4.81
CA SER A 90 -2.87 9.08 3.44
C SER A 90 -1.42 9.40 3.06
N ARG A 91 -1.15 9.47 1.76
CA ARG A 91 0.19 9.82 1.30
C ARG A 91 0.69 11.15 1.88
N PRO A 92 -0.13 12.24 1.88
CA PRO A 92 0.31 13.49 2.50
C PRO A 92 0.61 13.36 3.99
N GLU A 93 -0.18 12.56 4.72
CA GLU A 93 0.07 12.33 6.14
C GLU A 93 1.37 11.58 6.39
N TYR A 94 1.70 10.65 5.49
CA TYR A 94 2.93 9.88 5.60
C TYR A 94 4.15 10.76 5.32
N LEU A 95 4.05 11.62 4.33
CA LEU A 95 5.14 12.52 3.97
C LEU A 95 5.23 13.71 4.91
#